data_4b81dc1a32d132a8bfb2cc6f6d9c7a46
#
_entry.id   4b81dc1a32d132a8bfb2cc6f6d9c7a46
#
_cell.length_a   1.000
_cell.length_b   1.000
_cell.length_c   1.000
_cell.angle_alpha   90.00
_cell.angle_beta   90.00
_cell.angle_gamma   90.00
#
_symmetry.space_group_name_H-M   'P 1'
#
loop_
_entity.id
_entity.type
_entity.pdbx_description
1 polymer ?
#
loop_
_entity_poly.entity_id
_entity_poly.type
_entity_poly.pdbx_seq_one_letter_code
_entity_poly.pdbx_strand_id
1 'polypeptide(L)'
;VDGIILASSGNHFYGMSTKRATGAHRIASFLRQQGYTIDVLDYCTYFTEEELYQYLLANVTSKTKFIGFSGTFFIGFPHVVSVSKRIKKKYKHLVLVTGSQTFEHTADIEADYHVVGYGEKAILAIMRGESIKSHPTVHHADRGQVEGKGSRAVTRNVIYAMHDYPAFPMSDLSINHVERDFIQPNETVTLECARGCIFRCKFCSYPILGVKDDHTIDPQLFRDNLVRNYENWGTTYYNLADETFNDFTTKIIKYADVVESLPFEVNFGGYLRADLLCNAKRTDFEHLARMRFNSHFYGIESFNYESAKAIGKGGDPEKMKDRLLEIQDYFKENNGFYHGHFSIIVGLPHETRETFADSMDWCKKNWQGNGVNIQPLFIYHPTKMESSSVLSKDYKKYGYTETTIDEIWKDNHVANPDADPYMIEYANEWRQKPVIDYGVTWETPHMNMYDAHMMVADWHETDKFLYGESPFHFGEWTAVGYKWEDLNKSYRDLGGLVPLKSKVQEFFENYKAKKLA
;
A
#
# COMPACT_ATOMS: atom_id res chain seq x y z
N VAL A 1 -28.99 -0.37 1.59
CA VAL A 1 -27.97 -0.20 0.53
C VAL A 1 -27.90 -1.44 -0.33
N ASP A 2 -27.41 -1.28 -1.59
CA ASP A 2 -27.31 -2.39 -2.55
C ASP A 2 -26.06 -3.26 -2.30
N GLY A 3 -25.03 -2.70 -1.68
CA GLY A 3 -23.83 -3.41 -1.28
C GLY A 3 -23.09 -2.72 -0.14
N ILE A 4 -22.28 -3.49 0.57
CA ILE A 4 -21.47 -3.01 1.70
C ILE A 4 -20.04 -3.51 1.50
N ILE A 5 -19.05 -2.66 1.75
CA ILE A 5 -17.65 -3.05 1.75
C ILE A 5 -17.08 -2.77 3.14
N LEU A 6 -16.67 -3.83 3.83
CA LEU A 6 -15.90 -3.75 5.07
C LEU A 6 -14.43 -3.60 4.73
N ALA A 7 -13.80 -2.59 5.28
CA ALA A 7 -12.43 -2.24 4.95
C ALA A 7 -11.63 -1.87 6.19
N SER A 8 -10.34 -2.11 6.13
CA SER A 8 -9.37 -1.61 7.09
C SER A 8 -8.03 -1.44 6.39
N SER A 9 -7.24 -0.48 6.81
CA SER A 9 -5.81 -0.43 6.53
C SER A 9 -5.04 -0.89 7.77
N GLY A 10 -3.80 -1.30 7.58
CA GLY A 10 -2.97 -1.90 8.62
C GLY A 10 -2.90 -1.11 9.93
N ASN A 11 -2.31 -1.74 10.93
CA ASN A 11 -2.05 -1.11 12.23
C ASN A 11 -0.90 -0.12 12.10
N HIS A 12 -1.08 1.08 12.62
CA HIS A 12 -0.06 2.11 12.64
C HIS A 12 0.08 2.71 14.03
N PHE A 13 -0.56 3.85 14.33
CA PHE A 13 -0.45 4.44 15.67
C PHE A 13 -1.22 3.64 16.72
N TYR A 14 -0.57 3.26 17.81
CA TYR A 14 -1.19 2.55 18.94
C TYR A 14 -1.94 1.26 18.52
N GLY A 15 -1.46 0.59 17.48
CA GLY A 15 -2.18 -0.53 16.89
C GLY A 15 -3.41 -0.14 16.07
N MET A 16 -3.53 1.13 15.69
CA MET A 16 -4.67 1.71 14.97
C MET A 16 -4.20 2.48 13.74
N SER A 17 -4.98 2.49 12.68
CA SER A 17 -4.75 3.32 11.49
C SER A 17 -6.01 4.04 11.07
N THR A 18 -5.92 5.35 10.95
CA THR A 18 -7.00 6.19 10.42
C THR A 18 -6.91 6.36 8.89
N LYS A 19 -6.04 5.60 8.24
CA LYS A 19 -5.91 5.58 6.78
C LYS A 19 -7.08 4.85 6.14
N ARG A 20 -7.67 5.45 5.11
CA ARG A 20 -8.77 4.85 4.36
C ARG A 20 -8.29 3.78 3.37
N ALA A 21 -9.11 2.77 3.17
CA ALA A 21 -8.82 1.68 2.25
C ALA A 21 -9.13 2.09 0.80
N THR A 22 -8.14 2.58 0.07
CA THR A 22 -8.26 3.07 -1.31
C THR A 22 -9.00 2.10 -2.24
N GLY A 23 -8.69 0.80 -2.18
CA GLY A 23 -9.32 -0.22 -3.01
C GLY A 23 -10.83 -0.36 -2.80
N ALA A 24 -11.29 -0.23 -1.54
CA ALA A 24 -12.70 -0.26 -1.20
C ALA A 24 -13.45 0.96 -1.80
N HIS A 25 -12.86 2.14 -1.66
CA HIS A 25 -13.45 3.38 -2.20
C HIS A 25 -13.42 3.44 -3.73
N ARG A 26 -12.42 2.84 -4.38
CA ARG A 26 -12.40 2.67 -5.85
C ARG A 26 -13.61 1.86 -6.33
N ILE A 27 -13.82 0.68 -5.74
CA ILE A 27 -14.95 -0.19 -6.09
C ILE A 27 -16.27 0.50 -5.79
N ALA A 28 -16.41 1.11 -4.61
CA ALA A 28 -17.63 1.82 -4.23
C ALA A 28 -17.95 2.97 -5.19
N SER A 29 -16.95 3.77 -5.55
CA SER A 29 -17.10 4.90 -6.49
C SER A 29 -17.56 4.44 -7.87
N PHE A 30 -16.93 3.40 -8.40
CA PHE A 30 -17.32 2.82 -9.68
C PHE A 30 -18.75 2.30 -9.67
N LEU A 31 -19.15 1.57 -8.64
CA LEU A 31 -20.52 1.06 -8.53
C LEU A 31 -21.54 2.17 -8.32
N ARG A 32 -21.19 3.21 -7.55
CA ARG A 32 -22.04 4.40 -7.38
C ARG A 32 -22.29 5.13 -8.71
N GLN A 33 -21.29 5.22 -9.58
CA GLN A 33 -21.42 5.74 -10.95
C GLN A 33 -22.36 4.88 -11.82
N GLN A 34 -22.48 3.58 -11.54
CA GLN A 34 -23.43 2.69 -12.20
C GLN A 34 -24.83 2.73 -11.57
N GLY A 35 -25.09 3.65 -10.63
CA GLY A 35 -26.39 3.88 -10.01
C GLY A 35 -26.69 3.02 -8.77
N TYR A 36 -25.70 2.30 -8.22
CA TYR A 36 -25.88 1.51 -7.01
C TYR A 36 -25.56 2.30 -5.74
N THR A 37 -26.28 2.00 -4.67
CA THR A 37 -25.99 2.55 -3.34
C THR A 37 -25.02 1.63 -2.59
N ILE A 38 -23.75 2.07 -2.45
CA ILE A 38 -22.70 1.30 -1.81
C ILE A 38 -22.23 2.03 -0.55
N ASP A 39 -22.22 1.35 0.58
CA ASP A 39 -21.62 1.85 1.82
C ASP A 39 -20.24 1.22 2.03
N VAL A 40 -19.28 2.04 2.43
CA VAL A 40 -17.95 1.59 2.85
C VAL A 40 -17.84 1.80 4.36
N LEU A 41 -17.60 0.72 5.08
CA LEU A 41 -17.22 0.78 6.48
C LEU A 41 -15.70 0.72 6.57
N ASP A 42 -15.05 1.88 6.57
CA ASP A 42 -13.64 1.96 6.90
C ASP A 42 -13.41 1.55 8.37
N TYR A 43 -12.19 1.15 8.68
CA TYR A 43 -11.78 0.84 10.04
C TYR A 43 -12.60 -0.27 10.72
N CYS A 44 -13.13 -1.21 9.95
CA CYS A 44 -14.00 -2.26 10.48
C CYS A 44 -13.33 -3.13 11.56
N THR A 45 -12.01 -3.16 11.61
CA THR A 45 -11.22 -3.87 12.64
C THR A 45 -11.30 -3.24 14.03
N TYR A 46 -11.78 -1.99 14.15
CA TYR A 46 -11.99 -1.29 15.43
C TYR A 46 -13.39 -1.49 16.02
N PHE A 47 -14.28 -2.09 15.25
CA PHE A 47 -15.58 -2.49 15.75
C PHE A 47 -15.42 -3.80 16.51
N THR A 48 -16.13 -3.94 17.62
CA THR A 48 -16.31 -5.27 18.23
C THR A 48 -17.10 -6.17 17.31
N GLU A 49 -17.06 -7.47 17.53
CA GLU A 49 -17.85 -8.43 16.75
C GLU A 49 -19.34 -8.05 16.74
N GLU A 50 -19.88 -7.68 17.90
CA GLU A 50 -21.30 -7.35 18.01
C GLU A 50 -21.64 -6.00 17.34
N GLU A 51 -20.84 -4.95 17.51
CA GLU A 51 -21.02 -3.67 16.80
C GLU A 51 -21.00 -3.87 15.29
N LEU A 52 -20.04 -4.64 14.77
CA LEU A 52 -19.93 -4.94 13.35
C LEU A 52 -21.14 -5.75 12.85
N TYR A 53 -21.61 -6.69 13.65
CA TYR A 53 -22.78 -7.47 13.32
C TYR A 53 -24.06 -6.63 13.33
N GLN A 54 -24.24 -5.75 14.32
CA GLN A 54 -25.38 -4.83 14.39
C GLN A 54 -25.38 -3.83 13.25
N TYR A 55 -24.21 -3.29 12.87
CA TYR A 55 -24.08 -2.44 11.68
C TYR A 55 -24.61 -3.17 10.43
N LEU A 56 -24.20 -4.43 10.22
CA LEU A 56 -24.65 -5.20 9.07
C LEU A 56 -26.15 -5.50 9.13
N LEU A 57 -26.70 -5.80 10.32
CA LEU A 57 -28.13 -6.04 10.49
C LEU A 57 -28.98 -4.80 10.15
N ALA A 58 -28.50 -3.62 10.51
CA ALA A 58 -29.19 -2.36 10.25
C ALA A 58 -29.15 -1.97 8.76
N ASN A 59 -28.08 -2.30 8.03
CA ASN A 59 -27.85 -1.85 6.66
C ASN A 59 -28.17 -2.90 5.58
N VAL A 60 -28.20 -4.19 5.92
CA VAL A 60 -28.54 -5.28 5.00
C VAL A 60 -30.07 -5.39 4.86
N THR A 61 -30.54 -5.30 3.64
CA THR A 61 -31.96 -5.45 3.27
C THR A 61 -32.13 -6.56 2.23
N SER A 62 -33.36 -6.85 1.82
CA SER A 62 -33.64 -7.77 0.70
C SER A 62 -33.09 -7.27 -0.65
N LYS A 63 -32.72 -6.00 -0.76
CA LYS A 63 -32.08 -5.40 -1.94
C LYS A 63 -30.57 -5.54 -1.94
N THR A 64 -29.97 -5.77 -0.78
CA THR A 64 -28.51 -5.91 -0.66
C THR A 64 -28.04 -7.17 -1.38
N LYS A 65 -27.11 -7.03 -2.29
CA LYS A 65 -26.64 -8.12 -3.14
C LYS A 65 -25.32 -8.72 -2.69
N PHE A 66 -24.40 -7.89 -2.18
CA PHE A 66 -23.10 -8.36 -1.74
C PHE A 66 -22.60 -7.68 -0.48
N ILE A 67 -21.68 -8.38 0.21
CA ILE A 67 -20.79 -7.82 1.22
C ILE A 67 -19.37 -8.12 0.78
N GLY A 68 -18.57 -7.07 0.60
CA GLY A 68 -17.15 -7.15 0.28
C GLY A 68 -16.28 -7.02 1.53
N PHE A 69 -15.18 -7.76 1.56
CA PHE A 69 -14.12 -7.64 2.56
C PHE A 69 -12.84 -7.22 1.84
N SER A 70 -12.45 -5.97 2.01
CA SER A 70 -11.21 -5.42 1.44
C SER A 70 -10.04 -5.82 2.32
N GLY A 71 -9.48 -6.99 2.05
CA GLY A 71 -8.76 -7.82 2.99
C GLY A 71 -7.25 -7.66 3.05
N THR A 72 -6.67 -6.57 2.56
CA THR A 72 -5.20 -6.44 2.56
C THR A 72 -4.58 -6.54 3.97
N PHE A 73 -5.35 -6.23 5.02
CA PHE A 73 -4.86 -6.16 6.40
C PHE A 73 -5.76 -6.87 7.43
N PHE A 74 -6.49 -7.92 7.04
CA PHE A 74 -7.36 -8.66 7.97
C PHE A 74 -6.68 -9.80 8.72
N ILE A 75 -5.38 -9.94 8.62
CA ILE A 75 -4.64 -10.96 9.38
C ILE A 75 -4.81 -10.69 10.88
N GLY A 76 -5.26 -11.72 11.62
CA GLY A 76 -5.36 -11.64 13.07
C GLY A 76 -6.64 -10.97 13.61
N PHE A 77 -7.67 -10.78 12.78
CA PHE A 77 -8.95 -10.22 13.24
C PHE A 77 -10.09 -11.27 13.28
N PRO A 78 -10.13 -12.13 14.30
CA PRO A 78 -11.08 -13.25 14.39
C PRO A 78 -12.55 -12.79 14.44
N HIS A 79 -12.84 -11.58 14.91
CA HIS A 79 -14.19 -11.01 14.94
C HIS A 79 -14.75 -10.77 13.53
N VAL A 80 -13.91 -10.35 12.55
CA VAL A 80 -14.32 -10.20 11.15
C VAL A 80 -14.68 -11.56 10.55
N VAL A 81 -13.88 -12.59 10.86
CA VAL A 81 -14.13 -13.97 10.45
C VAL A 81 -15.46 -14.48 11.05
N SER A 82 -15.68 -14.27 12.34
CA SER A 82 -16.92 -14.66 13.02
C SER A 82 -18.15 -14.00 12.41
N VAL A 83 -18.09 -12.68 12.18
CA VAL A 83 -19.18 -11.92 11.57
C VAL A 83 -19.49 -12.39 10.16
N SER A 84 -18.49 -12.71 9.34
CA SER A 84 -18.72 -13.24 7.99
C SER A 84 -19.56 -14.52 8.00
N LYS A 85 -19.26 -15.44 8.91
CA LYS A 85 -20.02 -16.69 9.11
C LYS A 85 -21.45 -16.43 9.62
N ARG A 86 -21.60 -15.53 10.60
CA ARG A 86 -22.92 -15.16 11.15
C ARG A 86 -23.83 -14.55 10.07
N ILE A 87 -23.31 -13.64 9.27
CA ILE A 87 -24.07 -12.97 8.19
C ILE A 87 -24.43 -13.95 7.08
N LYS A 88 -23.51 -14.80 6.63
CA LYS A 88 -23.79 -15.80 5.59
C LYS A 88 -24.86 -16.79 6.05
N LYS A 89 -24.82 -17.20 7.30
CA LYS A 89 -25.85 -18.08 7.89
C LYS A 89 -27.24 -17.43 7.90
N LYS A 90 -27.31 -16.13 8.21
CA LYS A 90 -28.58 -15.39 8.31
C LYS A 90 -29.14 -15.00 6.93
N TYR A 91 -28.30 -14.52 6.03
CA TYR A 91 -28.69 -14.01 4.72
C TYR A 91 -28.08 -14.84 3.59
N LYS A 92 -28.69 -15.99 3.31
CA LYS A 92 -28.19 -16.96 2.31
C LYS A 92 -28.16 -16.41 0.88
N HIS A 93 -28.93 -15.37 0.57
CA HIS A 93 -28.95 -14.74 -0.74
C HIS A 93 -27.77 -13.81 -1.01
N LEU A 94 -27.07 -13.35 0.04
CA LEU A 94 -25.93 -12.48 -0.10
C LEU A 94 -24.74 -13.22 -0.72
N VAL A 95 -24.08 -12.54 -1.66
CA VAL A 95 -22.78 -12.95 -2.14
C VAL A 95 -21.71 -12.28 -1.28
N LEU A 96 -20.87 -13.07 -0.63
CA LEU A 96 -19.73 -12.58 0.13
C LEU A 96 -18.47 -12.66 -0.72
N VAL A 97 -17.74 -11.57 -0.77
CA VAL A 97 -16.56 -11.43 -1.63
C VAL A 97 -15.38 -10.93 -0.80
N THR A 98 -14.26 -11.61 -0.89
CA THR A 98 -12.99 -11.08 -0.39
C THR A 98 -12.16 -10.53 -1.53
N GLY A 99 -11.39 -9.48 -1.28
CA GLY A 99 -10.46 -8.89 -2.25
C GLY A 99 -9.14 -8.58 -1.59
N SER A 100 -8.05 -9.07 -2.18
CA SER A 100 -6.68 -8.80 -1.76
C SER A 100 -5.72 -9.21 -2.88
N GLN A 101 -4.48 -8.75 -2.79
CA GLN A 101 -3.41 -9.28 -3.64
C GLN A 101 -2.99 -10.69 -3.21
N THR A 102 -3.20 -11.04 -1.93
CA THR A 102 -2.87 -12.33 -1.35
C THR A 102 -4.11 -13.00 -0.77
N PHE A 103 -4.29 -14.26 -1.10
CA PHE A 103 -5.45 -15.04 -0.65
C PHE A 103 -5.38 -15.34 0.86
N GLU A 104 -4.19 -15.57 1.38
CA GLU A 104 -3.95 -15.95 2.76
C GLU A 104 -4.52 -14.95 3.77
N HIS A 105 -4.49 -13.67 3.47
CA HIS A 105 -4.99 -12.62 4.35
C HIS A 105 -6.51 -12.71 4.61
N THR A 106 -7.22 -13.44 3.77
CA THR A 106 -8.68 -13.57 3.84
C THR A 106 -9.15 -15.01 3.86
N ALA A 107 -8.24 -15.98 3.99
CA ALA A 107 -8.55 -17.40 3.87
C ALA A 107 -9.61 -17.88 4.84
N ASP A 108 -9.66 -17.34 6.06
CA ASP A 108 -10.61 -17.73 7.10
C ASP A 108 -11.96 -17.02 7.01
N ILE A 109 -12.08 -15.96 6.20
CA ILE A 109 -13.34 -15.23 6.02
C ILE A 109 -14.29 -16.08 5.18
N GLU A 110 -15.54 -16.26 5.63
CA GLU A 110 -16.56 -16.93 4.84
C GLU A 110 -16.89 -16.09 3.61
N ALA A 111 -16.56 -16.61 2.42
CA ALA A 111 -16.80 -15.91 1.16
C ALA A 111 -17.12 -16.90 0.03
N ASP A 112 -17.92 -16.43 -0.92
CA ASP A 112 -18.25 -17.16 -2.14
C ASP A 112 -17.16 -16.99 -3.21
N TYR A 113 -16.53 -15.81 -3.22
CA TYR A 113 -15.51 -15.46 -4.21
C TYR A 113 -14.33 -14.74 -3.56
N HIS A 114 -13.15 -14.91 -4.15
CA HIS A 114 -11.98 -14.10 -3.87
C HIS A 114 -11.54 -13.39 -5.16
N VAL A 115 -11.41 -12.07 -5.11
CA VAL A 115 -11.03 -11.25 -6.26
C VAL A 115 -9.60 -10.77 -6.09
N VAL A 116 -8.73 -11.12 -7.04
CA VAL A 116 -7.36 -10.65 -7.12
C VAL A 116 -7.26 -9.56 -8.17
N GLY A 117 -6.62 -8.44 -7.85
CA GLY A 117 -6.45 -7.32 -8.76
C GLY A 117 -7.60 -6.30 -8.68
N TYR A 118 -7.92 -5.67 -9.81
CA TYR A 118 -8.95 -4.63 -9.88
C TYR A 118 -10.34 -5.25 -9.89
N GLY A 119 -11.10 -5.06 -8.81
CA GLY A 119 -12.36 -5.76 -8.57
C GLY A 119 -13.61 -5.13 -9.16
N GLU A 120 -13.54 -3.94 -9.76
CA GLU A 120 -14.70 -3.14 -10.14
C GLU A 120 -15.67 -3.90 -11.05
N LYS A 121 -15.16 -4.52 -12.12
CA LYS A 121 -15.99 -5.25 -13.07
C LYS A 121 -16.53 -6.57 -12.50
N ALA A 122 -15.71 -7.28 -11.71
CA ALA A 122 -16.15 -8.51 -11.07
C ALA A 122 -17.31 -8.26 -10.10
N ILE A 123 -17.21 -7.19 -9.29
CA ILE A 123 -18.30 -6.83 -8.38
C ILE A 123 -19.52 -6.29 -9.14
N LEU A 124 -19.33 -5.53 -10.23
CA LEU A 124 -20.45 -5.10 -11.07
C LEU A 124 -21.21 -6.29 -11.66
N ALA A 125 -20.53 -7.33 -12.13
CA ALA A 125 -21.17 -8.55 -12.61
C ALA A 125 -22.02 -9.22 -11.52
N ILE A 126 -21.50 -9.29 -10.29
CA ILE A 126 -22.26 -9.77 -9.11
C ILE A 126 -23.50 -8.90 -8.89
N MET A 127 -23.36 -7.58 -8.96
CA MET A 127 -24.47 -6.64 -8.77
C MET A 127 -25.57 -6.83 -9.82
N ARG A 128 -25.21 -7.19 -11.04
CA ARG A 128 -26.14 -7.46 -12.14
C ARG A 128 -26.74 -8.86 -12.12
N GLY A 129 -26.24 -9.74 -11.24
CA GLY A 129 -26.62 -11.15 -11.21
C GLY A 129 -26.11 -11.93 -12.43
N GLU A 130 -25.06 -11.45 -13.08
CA GLU A 130 -24.43 -12.10 -14.21
C GLU A 130 -23.63 -13.31 -13.74
N SER A 131 -23.56 -14.34 -14.59
CA SER A 131 -22.70 -15.50 -14.29
C SER A 131 -21.24 -15.08 -14.43
N ILE A 132 -20.55 -14.97 -13.28
CA ILE A 132 -19.14 -14.63 -13.27
C ILE A 132 -18.32 -15.67 -14.03
N LYS A 133 -18.73 -16.94 -14.01
CA LYS A 133 -18.07 -18.05 -14.74
C LYS A 133 -18.00 -17.86 -16.25
N SER A 134 -18.91 -17.13 -16.83
CA SER A 134 -18.98 -16.89 -18.28
C SER A 134 -18.64 -15.45 -18.66
N HIS A 135 -18.27 -14.60 -17.70
CA HIS A 135 -17.97 -13.20 -18.00
C HIS A 135 -16.62 -13.10 -18.73
N PRO A 136 -16.55 -12.51 -19.93
CA PRO A 136 -15.35 -12.51 -20.77
C PRO A 136 -14.19 -11.74 -20.14
N THR A 137 -14.47 -10.93 -19.12
CA THR A 137 -13.50 -10.06 -18.46
C THR A 137 -13.03 -10.60 -17.11
N VAL A 138 -13.54 -11.75 -16.71
CA VAL A 138 -13.21 -12.38 -15.43
C VAL A 138 -12.57 -13.73 -15.69
N HIS A 139 -11.28 -13.85 -15.44
CA HIS A 139 -10.59 -15.12 -15.53
C HIS A 139 -10.88 -15.97 -14.31
N HIS A 140 -11.53 -17.08 -14.53
CA HIS A 140 -11.79 -18.08 -13.51
C HIS A 140 -10.58 -19.00 -13.33
N ALA A 141 -10.10 -19.11 -12.10
CA ALA A 141 -9.31 -20.24 -11.71
C ALA A 141 -10.13 -21.06 -10.70
N ASP A 142 -10.67 -22.22 -11.14
CA ASP A 142 -11.10 -23.23 -10.18
C ASP A 142 -9.83 -23.71 -9.47
N ARG A 143 -9.61 -23.22 -8.27
CA ARG A 143 -8.55 -23.75 -7.42
C ARG A 143 -9.17 -24.58 -6.33
N GLY A 144 -8.88 -25.87 -6.43
CA GLY A 144 -9.05 -26.76 -5.30
C GLY A 144 -8.23 -26.26 -4.12
N GLN A 145 -8.64 -26.63 -2.97
CA GLN A 145 -8.03 -26.59 -1.64
C GLN A 145 -6.90 -25.59 -1.44
N VAL A 146 -7.17 -24.54 -0.68
CA VAL A 146 -6.15 -23.80 0.06
C VAL A 146 -6.01 -24.50 1.41
N GLU A 147 -4.85 -25.08 1.67
CA GLU A 147 -4.52 -25.62 2.97
C GLU A 147 -4.32 -24.47 3.94
N GLY A 148 -5.32 -24.24 4.80
CA GLY A 148 -5.13 -23.39 5.98
C GLY A 148 -4.42 -24.19 7.08
N LYS A 149 -3.70 -23.53 7.99
CA LYS A 149 -3.26 -24.15 9.24
C LYS A 149 -4.48 -24.63 10.03
N GLY A 150 -4.65 -25.92 10.10
CA GLY A 150 -5.77 -26.55 10.79
C GLY A 150 -6.82 -27.11 9.83
N SER A 151 -7.21 -28.29 10.07
CA SER A 151 -8.07 -29.29 9.44
C SER A 151 -9.27 -28.87 8.55
N ARG A 152 -9.33 -27.68 7.96
CA ARG A 152 -10.41 -27.27 7.05
C ARG A 152 -9.82 -26.67 5.77
N ALA A 153 -9.81 -27.49 4.74
CA ALA A 153 -9.66 -27.01 3.37
C ALA A 153 -10.85 -26.10 3.02
N VAL A 154 -10.57 -24.85 2.65
CA VAL A 154 -11.59 -23.91 2.17
C VAL A 154 -11.49 -23.87 0.65
N THR A 155 -12.48 -24.42 -0.03
CA THR A 155 -12.61 -24.32 -1.48
C THR A 155 -13.33 -23.00 -1.80
N ARG A 156 -12.69 -22.10 -2.53
CA ARG A 156 -13.29 -20.86 -3.00
C ARG A 156 -13.12 -20.71 -4.50
N ASN A 157 -14.07 -20.03 -5.10
CA ASN A 157 -13.92 -19.56 -6.47
C ASN A 157 -12.98 -18.35 -6.47
N VAL A 158 -11.84 -18.46 -7.11
CA VAL A 158 -10.88 -17.35 -7.25
C VAL A 158 -11.12 -16.68 -8.60
N ILE A 159 -11.29 -15.38 -8.56
CA ILE A 159 -11.51 -14.56 -9.75
C ILE A 159 -10.30 -13.63 -9.92
N TYR A 160 -9.66 -13.70 -11.07
CA TYR A 160 -8.62 -12.77 -11.45
C TYR A 160 -9.19 -11.67 -12.34
N ALA A 161 -9.35 -10.48 -11.80
CA ALA A 161 -9.88 -9.33 -12.53
C ALA A 161 -8.77 -8.46 -13.18
N MET A 162 -7.73 -9.09 -13.71
CA MET A 162 -6.46 -8.41 -14.01
C MET A 162 -6.29 -7.91 -15.44
N HIS A 163 -7.06 -8.42 -16.41
CA HIS A 163 -6.67 -8.29 -17.82
C HIS A 163 -7.53 -7.36 -18.67
N ASP A 164 -8.50 -6.69 -18.08
CA ASP A 164 -9.47 -5.89 -18.85
C ASP A 164 -9.20 -4.41 -18.86
N TYR A 165 -8.00 -4.05 -18.50
CA TYR A 165 -7.72 -2.67 -18.26
C TYR A 165 -7.84 -1.78 -19.51
N PRO A 166 -7.37 -2.16 -20.70
CA PRO A 166 -7.57 -1.32 -21.89
C PRO A 166 -9.06 -1.09 -22.25
N ALA A 167 -9.92 -2.02 -21.85
CA ALA A 167 -11.36 -1.90 -22.04
C ALA A 167 -12.09 -1.16 -20.89
N PHE A 168 -11.34 -0.70 -19.88
CA PHE A 168 -11.85 0.03 -18.74
C PHE A 168 -11.65 1.53 -18.99
N PRO A 169 -12.71 2.33 -19.18
CA PRO A 169 -12.54 3.77 -19.39
C PRO A 169 -11.87 4.42 -18.17
N MET A 170 -10.77 5.12 -18.38
CA MET A 170 -10.10 5.83 -17.29
C MET A 170 -10.98 6.91 -16.66
N SER A 171 -11.96 7.45 -17.39
CA SER A 171 -12.98 8.34 -16.87
C SER A 171 -13.81 7.75 -15.72
N ASP A 172 -13.86 6.42 -15.64
CA ASP A 172 -14.63 5.72 -14.60
C ASP A 172 -13.83 5.49 -13.32
N LEU A 173 -12.56 5.92 -13.28
CA LEU A 173 -11.62 5.63 -12.20
C LEU A 173 -11.50 6.70 -11.12
N SER A 174 -12.43 7.63 -11.00
CA SER A 174 -12.36 8.60 -9.92
C SER A 174 -12.80 8.02 -8.58
N ILE A 175 -12.08 8.35 -7.51
CA ILE A 175 -12.51 8.05 -6.15
C ILE A 175 -13.46 9.15 -5.70
N ASN A 176 -14.76 8.83 -5.66
CA ASN A 176 -15.81 9.75 -5.26
C ASN A 176 -16.34 9.36 -3.88
N HIS A 177 -15.93 10.11 -2.88
CA HIS A 177 -16.48 9.99 -1.54
C HIS A 177 -17.90 10.59 -1.48
N VAL A 178 -18.71 10.05 -0.59
CA VAL A 178 -20.06 10.53 -0.30
C VAL A 178 -20.19 10.89 1.19
N GLU A 179 -21.26 11.55 1.58
CA GLU A 179 -21.49 11.98 2.97
C GLU A 179 -21.34 10.83 3.98
N ARG A 180 -21.82 9.63 3.64
CA ARG A 180 -21.69 8.44 4.50
C ARG A 180 -20.25 7.91 4.66
N ASP A 181 -19.31 8.37 3.89
CA ASP A 181 -17.89 8.03 4.06
C ASP A 181 -17.26 8.87 5.19
N PHE A 182 -17.94 9.92 5.67
CA PHE A 182 -17.54 10.77 6.79
C PHE A 182 -16.12 11.34 6.66
N ILE A 183 -15.80 11.88 5.47
CA ILE A 183 -14.53 12.60 5.27
C ILE A 183 -14.47 13.79 6.22
N GLN A 184 -13.35 13.97 6.91
CA GLN A 184 -13.15 15.08 7.82
C GLN A 184 -12.80 16.37 7.05
N PRO A 185 -13.11 17.56 7.57
CA PRO A 185 -12.66 18.80 6.97
C PRO A 185 -11.11 18.82 6.84
N ASN A 186 -10.63 19.20 5.67
CA ASN A 186 -9.19 19.23 5.31
C ASN A 186 -8.48 17.87 5.39
N GLU A 187 -9.22 16.76 5.43
CA GLU A 187 -8.61 15.43 5.39
C GLU A 187 -7.83 15.24 4.07
N THR A 188 -6.60 14.74 4.19
CA THR A 188 -5.83 14.28 3.03
C THR A 188 -6.44 13.01 2.50
N VAL A 189 -6.82 13.00 1.23
CA VAL A 189 -7.42 11.82 0.59
C VAL A 189 -6.53 11.30 -0.52
N THR A 190 -6.75 10.05 -0.89
CA THR A 190 -6.10 9.46 -2.05
C THR A 190 -6.83 9.89 -3.32
N LEU A 191 -6.05 10.36 -4.31
CA LEU A 191 -6.53 10.65 -5.65
C LEU A 191 -5.90 9.66 -6.63
N GLU A 192 -6.72 8.90 -7.34
CA GLU A 192 -6.23 8.03 -8.39
C GLU A 192 -5.98 8.84 -9.65
N CYS A 193 -4.75 8.77 -10.18
CA CYS A 193 -4.38 9.50 -11.39
C CYS A 193 -3.90 8.59 -12.52
N ALA A 194 -3.47 7.37 -12.20
CA ALA A 194 -3.08 6.38 -13.20
C ALA A 194 -3.23 4.95 -12.69
N ARG A 195 -3.23 4.01 -13.61
CA ARG A 195 -3.07 2.57 -13.35
C ARG A 195 -2.07 1.97 -14.30
N GLY A 196 -1.27 1.07 -13.79
CA GLY A 196 -0.26 0.37 -14.56
C GLY A 196 1.14 0.86 -14.28
N CYS A 197 2.10 0.12 -14.81
CA CYS A 197 3.51 0.46 -14.73
C CYS A 197 4.24 -0.09 -15.96
N ILE A 198 4.99 0.76 -16.63
CA ILE A 198 5.77 0.39 -17.82
C ILE A 198 7.04 -0.39 -17.47
N PHE A 199 7.47 -0.38 -16.21
CA PHE A 199 8.71 -0.98 -15.77
C PHE A 199 8.56 -2.47 -15.43
N ARG A 200 9.69 -3.16 -15.36
CA ARG A 200 9.77 -4.62 -15.12
C ARG A 200 10.82 -4.93 -14.06
N CYS A 201 10.76 -4.26 -12.91
CA CYS A 201 11.65 -4.53 -11.80
C CYS A 201 11.52 -5.99 -11.36
N LYS A 202 12.65 -6.66 -11.18
CA LYS A 202 12.69 -8.13 -10.99
C LYS A 202 12.09 -8.58 -9.67
N PHE A 203 12.16 -7.74 -8.63
CA PHE A 203 11.61 -8.01 -7.30
C PHE A 203 10.11 -7.68 -7.18
N CYS A 204 9.58 -6.87 -8.11
CA CYS A 204 8.24 -6.32 -8.00
C CYS A 204 7.15 -7.37 -8.27
N SER A 205 6.17 -7.45 -7.40
CA SER A 205 4.98 -8.29 -7.54
C SER A 205 3.85 -7.62 -8.33
N TYR A 206 3.97 -6.33 -8.66
CA TYR A 206 2.93 -5.59 -9.37
C TYR A 206 2.45 -6.26 -10.68
N PRO A 207 3.28 -6.97 -11.46
CA PRO A 207 2.83 -7.72 -12.62
C PRO A 207 1.68 -8.72 -12.36
N ILE A 208 1.42 -9.10 -11.09
CA ILE A 208 0.24 -9.90 -10.74
C ILE A 208 -1.06 -9.20 -11.10
N LEU A 209 -1.08 -7.87 -11.13
CA LEU A 209 -2.24 -7.09 -11.52
C LEU A 209 -2.46 -7.05 -13.05
N GLY A 210 -1.51 -7.55 -13.84
CA GLY A 210 -1.62 -7.70 -15.29
C GLY A 210 -1.58 -6.41 -16.11
N VAL A 211 -1.45 -5.26 -15.49
CA VAL A 211 -1.45 -3.95 -16.15
C VAL A 211 -0.01 -3.59 -16.52
N LYS A 212 0.28 -3.48 -17.82
CA LYS A 212 1.66 -3.31 -18.33
C LYS A 212 1.99 -1.89 -18.75
N ASP A 213 0.99 -1.14 -19.18
CA ASP A 213 1.15 0.22 -19.65
C ASP A 213 0.69 1.20 -18.57
N ASP A 214 1.11 2.46 -18.66
CA ASP A 214 0.59 3.49 -17.80
C ASP A 214 -0.68 4.10 -18.42
N HIS A 215 -1.79 3.97 -17.71
CA HIS A 215 -3.09 4.49 -18.12
C HIS A 215 -3.48 5.64 -17.22
N THR A 216 -3.20 6.85 -17.67
CA THR A 216 -3.50 8.09 -16.94
C THR A 216 -4.95 8.54 -17.18
N ILE A 217 -5.54 9.17 -16.16
CA ILE A 217 -6.83 9.84 -16.28
C ILE A 217 -6.69 11.12 -17.12
N ASP A 218 -7.82 11.55 -17.68
CA ASP A 218 -7.88 12.82 -18.41
C ASP A 218 -7.55 13.99 -17.48
N PRO A 219 -6.74 14.99 -17.92
CA PRO A 219 -6.43 16.18 -17.12
C PRO A 219 -7.66 16.93 -16.62
N GLN A 220 -8.76 16.96 -17.39
CA GLN A 220 -10.01 17.60 -16.96
C GLN A 220 -10.65 16.81 -15.80
N LEU A 221 -10.67 15.48 -15.86
CA LEU A 221 -11.15 14.65 -14.75
C LEU A 221 -10.29 14.83 -13.51
N PHE A 222 -8.98 14.94 -13.66
CA PHE A 222 -8.06 15.26 -12.56
C PHE A 222 -8.44 16.57 -11.89
N ARG A 223 -8.65 17.64 -12.70
CA ARG A 223 -9.11 18.93 -12.22
C ARG A 223 -10.46 18.85 -11.50
N ASP A 224 -11.43 18.18 -12.08
CA ASP A 224 -12.78 18.05 -11.51
C ASP A 224 -12.76 17.33 -10.15
N ASN A 225 -11.90 16.33 -10.00
CA ASN A 225 -11.70 15.65 -8.72
C ASN A 225 -11.12 16.58 -7.65
N LEU A 226 -10.13 17.42 -8.02
CA LEU A 226 -9.52 18.40 -7.09
C LEU A 226 -10.54 19.43 -6.64
N VAL A 227 -11.28 20.02 -7.58
CA VAL A 227 -12.30 21.04 -7.29
C VAL A 227 -13.39 20.46 -6.41
N ARG A 228 -13.94 19.29 -6.75
CA ARG A 228 -14.98 18.63 -5.94
C ARG A 228 -14.53 18.34 -4.52
N ASN A 229 -13.32 17.84 -4.33
CA ASN A 229 -12.83 17.50 -3.00
C ASN A 229 -12.54 18.77 -2.17
N TYR A 230 -12.08 19.83 -2.81
CA TYR A 230 -11.91 21.13 -2.15
C TYR A 230 -13.27 21.73 -1.73
N GLU A 231 -14.24 21.75 -2.63
CA GLU A 231 -15.57 22.30 -2.34
C GLU A 231 -16.31 21.54 -1.24
N ASN A 232 -16.18 20.20 -1.22
CA ASN A 232 -16.90 19.37 -0.25
C ASN A 232 -16.22 19.30 1.12
N TRP A 233 -14.88 19.27 1.15
CA TRP A 233 -14.15 18.99 2.41
C TRP A 233 -12.97 19.91 2.67
N GLY A 234 -12.67 20.88 1.79
CA GLY A 234 -11.52 21.75 1.93
C GLY A 234 -10.18 21.05 1.70
N THR A 235 -10.18 19.89 1.06
CA THR A 235 -8.96 19.09 0.84
C THR A 235 -7.98 19.82 -0.05
N THR A 236 -6.76 20.00 0.44
CA THR A 236 -5.64 20.68 -0.25
C THR A 236 -4.37 19.84 -0.33
N TYR A 237 -4.34 18.67 0.31
CA TYR A 237 -3.24 17.73 0.23
C TYR A 237 -3.72 16.36 -0.23
N TYR A 238 -3.03 15.76 -1.21
CA TYR A 238 -3.42 14.51 -1.83
C TYR A 238 -2.28 13.49 -1.87
N ASN A 239 -2.60 12.23 -1.59
CA ASN A 239 -1.74 11.12 -1.95
C ASN A 239 -2.13 10.61 -3.34
N LEU A 240 -1.24 10.68 -4.29
CA LEU A 240 -1.49 10.17 -5.64
C LEU A 240 -1.31 8.65 -5.68
N ALA A 241 -2.36 7.96 -6.10
CA ALA A 241 -2.30 6.53 -6.38
C ALA A 241 -1.86 6.33 -7.83
N ASP A 242 -0.56 6.19 -8.00
CA ASP A 242 0.14 5.90 -9.24
C ASP A 242 1.39 5.08 -8.88
N GLU A 243 1.67 4.04 -9.62
CA GLU A 243 2.82 3.15 -9.33
C GLU A 243 4.17 3.81 -9.68
N THR A 244 4.16 4.78 -10.59
CA THR A 244 5.34 5.57 -10.97
C THR A 244 4.91 6.87 -11.63
N PHE A 245 4.71 7.91 -10.86
CA PHE A 245 4.15 9.15 -11.38
C PHE A 245 5.03 9.82 -12.45
N ASN A 246 6.35 9.70 -12.34
CA ASN A 246 7.31 10.34 -13.23
C ASN A 246 7.80 9.45 -14.40
N ASP A 247 6.99 8.54 -14.87
CA ASP A 247 7.32 7.68 -16.02
C ASP A 247 7.37 8.45 -17.36
N PHE A 248 6.52 9.50 -17.52
CA PHE A 248 6.50 10.37 -18.70
C PHE A 248 6.49 11.85 -18.33
N THR A 249 7.46 12.61 -18.86
CA THR A 249 7.52 14.08 -18.70
C THR A 249 6.22 14.75 -19.15
N THR A 250 5.60 14.27 -20.22
CA THR A 250 4.34 14.83 -20.73
C THR A 250 3.16 14.67 -19.77
N LYS A 251 3.15 13.63 -18.95
CA LYS A 251 2.17 13.43 -17.86
C LYS A 251 2.35 14.52 -16.80
N ILE A 252 3.60 14.71 -16.35
CA ILE A 252 3.92 15.70 -15.32
C ILE A 252 3.50 17.11 -15.79
N ILE A 253 3.86 17.49 -17.02
CA ILE A 253 3.51 18.80 -17.60
C ILE A 253 2.00 19.02 -17.61
N LYS A 254 1.22 18.06 -18.12
CA LYS A 254 -0.23 18.16 -18.21
C LYS A 254 -0.89 18.38 -16.83
N TYR A 255 -0.43 17.66 -15.81
CA TYR A 255 -0.99 17.83 -14.47
C TYR A 255 -0.48 19.10 -13.78
N ALA A 256 0.76 19.54 -14.05
CA ALA A 256 1.25 20.84 -13.58
C ALA A 256 0.40 21.99 -14.15
N ASP A 257 0.08 21.96 -15.44
CA ASP A 257 -0.76 22.98 -16.09
C ASP A 257 -2.18 23.00 -15.48
N VAL A 258 -2.74 21.83 -15.13
CA VAL A 258 -4.01 21.76 -14.40
C VAL A 258 -3.91 22.42 -13.02
N VAL A 259 -2.87 22.09 -12.26
CA VAL A 259 -2.69 22.62 -10.90
C VAL A 259 -2.52 24.14 -10.90
N GLU A 260 -1.73 24.69 -11.82
CA GLU A 260 -1.57 26.13 -11.99
C GLU A 260 -2.87 26.86 -12.37
N SER A 261 -3.83 26.14 -12.98
CA SER A 261 -5.13 26.71 -13.35
C SER A 261 -6.17 26.74 -12.20
N LEU A 262 -5.87 26.14 -11.04
CA LEU A 262 -6.79 26.08 -9.91
C LEU A 262 -6.86 27.43 -9.17
N PRO A 263 -8.03 27.82 -8.66
CA PRO A 263 -8.19 29.05 -7.86
C PRO A 263 -7.75 28.87 -6.39
N PHE A 264 -7.20 27.73 -6.01
CA PHE A 264 -6.71 27.38 -4.68
C PHE A 264 -5.43 26.55 -4.79
N GLU A 265 -4.62 26.59 -3.75
CA GLU A 265 -3.38 25.81 -3.70
C GLU A 265 -3.66 24.36 -3.31
N VAL A 266 -2.92 23.44 -3.93
CA VAL A 266 -2.91 22.02 -3.59
C VAL A 266 -1.48 21.51 -3.46
N ASN A 267 -1.29 20.40 -2.75
CA ASN A 267 0.01 19.75 -2.61
C ASN A 267 -0.16 18.23 -2.79
N PHE A 268 0.88 17.59 -3.29
CA PHE A 268 0.83 16.17 -3.60
C PHE A 268 2.00 15.41 -2.99
N GLY A 269 1.71 14.15 -2.66
CA GLY A 269 2.70 13.12 -2.38
C GLY A 269 2.44 11.88 -3.23
N GLY A 270 3.47 11.14 -3.60
CA GLY A 270 3.33 9.94 -4.41
C GLY A 270 4.64 9.23 -4.71
N TYR A 271 4.54 8.14 -5.46
CA TYR A 271 5.67 7.29 -5.82
C TYR A 271 6.40 7.81 -7.07
N LEU A 272 7.72 7.90 -6.96
CA LEU A 272 8.62 8.32 -8.03
C LEU A 272 9.76 7.33 -8.20
N ARG A 273 10.32 7.27 -9.40
CA ARG A 273 11.59 6.58 -9.66
C ARG A 273 12.74 7.58 -9.66
N ALA A 274 13.68 7.41 -8.75
CA ALA A 274 14.85 8.28 -8.63
C ALA A 274 15.77 8.19 -9.86
N ASP A 275 15.95 6.98 -10.42
CA ASP A 275 16.79 6.75 -11.59
C ASP A 275 16.29 7.52 -12.84
N LEU A 276 14.99 7.73 -13.00
CA LEU A 276 14.44 8.56 -14.06
C LEU A 276 14.82 10.03 -13.88
N LEU A 277 14.70 10.56 -12.66
CA LEU A 277 15.07 11.95 -12.35
C LEU A 277 16.58 12.20 -12.48
N CYS A 278 17.42 11.16 -12.24
CA CYS A 278 18.86 11.24 -12.47
C CYS A 278 19.25 11.32 -13.95
N ASN A 279 18.49 10.65 -14.80
CA ASN A 279 18.70 10.61 -16.25
C ASN A 279 17.92 11.70 -17.00
N ALA A 280 16.88 12.26 -16.37
CA ALA A 280 16.06 13.30 -16.94
C ALA A 280 16.80 14.65 -17.02
N LYS A 281 16.31 15.50 -17.90
CA LYS A 281 16.68 16.90 -17.86
C LYS A 281 16.16 17.51 -16.55
N ARG A 282 16.82 18.56 -16.06
CA ARG A 282 16.42 19.29 -14.86
C ARG A 282 14.94 19.72 -14.87
N THR A 283 14.40 19.99 -16.05
CA THR A 283 13.01 20.39 -16.26
C THR A 283 11.96 19.43 -15.68
N ASP A 284 12.25 18.13 -15.53
CA ASP A 284 11.26 17.19 -15.02
C ASP A 284 10.90 17.47 -13.55
N PHE A 285 11.89 17.72 -12.69
CA PHE A 285 11.58 18.06 -11.31
C PHE A 285 11.13 19.53 -11.13
N GLU A 286 11.47 20.42 -12.06
CA GLU A 286 10.89 21.76 -12.14
C GLU A 286 9.37 21.68 -12.41
N HIS A 287 8.93 20.79 -13.30
CA HIS A 287 7.51 20.56 -13.52
C HIS A 287 6.80 19.89 -12.33
N LEU A 288 7.47 18.97 -11.61
CA LEU A 288 6.95 18.44 -10.35
C LEU A 288 6.79 19.56 -9.30
N ALA A 289 7.72 20.52 -9.24
CA ALA A 289 7.61 21.65 -8.33
C ALA A 289 6.46 22.61 -8.72
N ARG A 290 6.27 22.90 -10.03
CA ARG A 290 5.09 23.63 -10.54
C ARG A 290 3.78 22.95 -10.13
N MET A 291 3.75 21.61 -10.19
CA MET A 291 2.61 20.80 -9.72
C MET A 291 2.46 20.83 -8.20
N ARG A 292 3.43 21.34 -7.43
CA ARG A 292 3.49 21.24 -5.97
C ARG A 292 3.50 19.78 -5.46
N PHE A 293 4.17 18.93 -6.19
CA PHE A 293 4.42 17.54 -5.80
C PHE A 293 5.56 17.51 -4.78
N ASN A 294 5.30 17.96 -3.57
CA ASN A 294 6.33 18.28 -2.58
C ASN A 294 6.78 17.09 -1.73
N SER A 295 6.08 15.96 -1.83
CA SER A 295 6.36 14.76 -1.05
C SER A 295 6.67 13.58 -1.95
N HIS A 296 7.94 13.21 -1.99
CA HIS A 296 8.47 12.20 -2.90
C HIS A 296 8.75 10.90 -2.17
N PHE A 297 8.15 9.80 -2.61
CA PHE A 297 8.56 8.46 -2.22
C PHE A 297 9.32 7.80 -3.37
N TYR A 298 10.61 7.61 -3.19
CA TYR A 298 11.47 7.02 -4.21
C TYR A 298 11.66 5.52 -4.00
N GLY A 299 11.34 4.73 -5.02
CA GLY A 299 11.80 3.35 -5.08
C GLY A 299 13.27 3.31 -5.49
N ILE A 300 14.19 3.34 -4.56
CA ILE A 300 15.65 3.22 -4.80
C ILE A 300 16.07 1.77 -4.71
N GLU A 301 15.67 1.09 -3.66
CA GLU A 301 15.89 -0.29 -3.28
C GLU A 301 17.34 -0.61 -2.86
N SER A 302 18.36 -0.05 -3.52
CA SER A 302 19.76 -0.16 -3.11
C SER A 302 20.62 0.94 -3.73
N PHE A 303 21.56 1.47 -2.96
CA PHE A 303 22.66 2.30 -3.47
C PHE A 303 23.87 1.48 -3.92
N ASN A 304 23.83 0.15 -3.83
CA ASN A 304 24.83 -0.70 -4.47
C ASN A 304 24.50 -0.85 -5.97
N TYR A 305 25.42 -0.46 -6.84
CA TYR A 305 25.21 -0.47 -8.29
C TYR A 305 24.89 -1.88 -8.83
N GLU A 306 25.61 -2.91 -8.39
CA GLU A 306 25.41 -4.28 -8.88
C GLU A 306 24.07 -4.85 -8.38
N SER A 307 23.67 -4.54 -7.15
CA SER A 307 22.36 -4.91 -6.61
C SER A 307 21.23 -4.25 -7.39
N ALA A 308 21.31 -2.94 -7.59
CA ALA A 308 20.30 -2.18 -8.34
C ALA A 308 20.16 -2.69 -9.77
N LYS A 309 21.27 -2.94 -10.46
CA LYS A 309 21.32 -3.51 -11.81
C LYS A 309 20.71 -4.91 -11.87
N ALA A 310 21.01 -5.78 -10.92
CA ALA A 310 20.49 -7.14 -10.86
C ALA A 310 18.96 -7.19 -10.81
N ILE A 311 18.35 -6.26 -10.06
CA ILE A 311 16.89 -6.17 -9.89
C ILE A 311 16.17 -5.34 -10.98
N GLY A 312 16.92 -4.81 -11.95
CA GLY A 312 16.35 -4.02 -13.06
C GLY A 312 16.05 -2.57 -12.70
N LYS A 313 16.72 -2.04 -11.68
CA LYS A 313 16.85 -0.61 -11.43
C LYS A 313 18.10 -0.09 -12.13
N GLY A 314 18.03 1.15 -12.59
CA GLY A 314 19.14 1.78 -13.30
C GLY A 314 19.76 2.94 -12.51
N GLY A 315 20.81 3.52 -13.08
CA GLY A 315 21.42 4.73 -12.56
C GLY A 315 22.72 4.47 -11.80
N ASP A 316 23.56 5.48 -11.83
CA ASP A 316 24.77 5.59 -11.05
C ASP A 316 24.39 6.03 -9.63
N PRO A 317 24.70 5.27 -8.56
CA PRO A 317 24.29 5.62 -7.20
C PRO A 317 24.82 6.98 -6.73
N GLU A 318 26.03 7.36 -7.09
CA GLU A 318 26.59 8.65 -6.67
C GLU A 318 25.86 9.82 -7.35
N LYS A 319 25.61 9.71 -8.66
CA LYS A 319 24.77 10.69 -9.36
C LYS A 319 23.36 10.75 -8.80
N MET A 320 22.82 9.63 -8.34
CA MET A 320 21.50 9.58 -7.71
C MET A 320 21.50 10.32 -6.39
N LYS A 321 22.52 10.10 -5.55
CA LYS A 321 22.69 10.79 -4.26
C LYS A 321 22.78 12.31 -4.46
N ASP A 322 23.62 12.77 -5.39
CA ASP A 322 23.77 14.19 -5.71
C ASP A 322 22.45 14.79 -6.23
N ARG A 323 21.74 14.07 -7.10
CA ARG A 323 20.47 14.52 -7.65
C ARG A 323 19.37 14.63 -6.60
N LEU A 324 19.31 13.71 -5.65
CA LEU A 324 18.35 13.76 -4.55
C LEU A 324 18.54 15.02 -3.69
N LEU A 325 19.78 15.41 -3.42
CA LEU A 325 20.09 16.63 -2.68
C LEU A 325 19.75 17.88 -3.50
N GLU A 326 20.08 17.91 -4.80
CA GLU A 326 19.70 19.01 -5.70
C GLU A 326 18.16 19.20 -5.72
N ILE A 327 17.40 18.13 -5.83
CA ILE A 327 15.93 18.17 -5.83
C ILE A 327 15.43 18.71 -4.49
N GLN A 328 15.96 18.21 -3.38
CA GLN A 328 15.58 18.68 -2.04
C GLN A 328 15.77 20.19 -1.90
N ASP A 329 16.93 20.70 -2.30
CA ASP A 329 17.25 22.12 -2.20
C ASP A 329 16.34 22.96 -3.12
N TYR A 330 16.13 22.48 -4.35
CA TYR A 330 15.25 23.16 -5.30
C TYR A 330 13.82 23.30 -4.78
N PHE A 331 13.24 22.23 -4.20
CA PHE A 331 11.89 22.28 -3.66
C PHE A 331 11.78 23.16 -2.40
N LYS A 332 12.79 23.14 -1.52
CA LYS A 332 12.84 24.02 -0.36
C LYS A 332 12.90 25.51 -0.77
N GLU A 333 13.67 25.82 -1.80
CA GLU A 333 13.81 27.20 -2.31
C GLU A 333 12.53 27.68 -3.01
N ASN A 334 11.91 26.85 -3.84
CA ASN A 334 10.80 27.27 -4.71
C ASN A 334 9.42 27.05 -4.09
N ASN A 335 9.24 25.97 -3.31
CA ASN A 335 7.94 25.59 -2.73
C ASN A 335 7.87 25.76 -1.20
N GLY A 336 8.99 26.16 -0.58
CA GLY A 336 9.07 26.37 0.87
C GLY A 336 9.18 25.10 1.71
N PHE A 337 8.91 23.92 1.15
CA PHE A 337 9.11 22.66 1.84
C PHE A 337 9.34 21.48 0.88
N TYR A 338 9.90 20.42 1.44
CA TYR A 338 10.14 19.16 0.75
C TYR A 338 10.12 18.00 1.75
N HIS A 339 9.47 16.92 1.36
CA HIS A 339 9.52 15.64 2.07
C HIS A 339 10.04 14.56 1.14
N GLY A 340 11.27 14.15 1.37
CA GLY A 340 11.87 13.00 0.70
C GLY A 340 11.70 11.74 1.53
N HIS A 341 11.34 10.67 0.88
CA HIS A 341 11.30 9.34 1.48
C HIS A 341 11.75 8.32 0.44
N PHE A 342 12.50 7.31 0.82
CA PHE A 342 12.83 6.23 -0.09
C PHE A 342 12.83 4.87 0.58
N SER A 343 12.70 3.82 -0.24
CA SER A 343 12.79 2.44 0.22
C SER A 343 14.16 1.85 -0.09
N ILE A 344 14.63 1.05 0.85
CA ILE A 344 15.81 0.18 0.75
C ILE A 344 15.38 -1.25 1.08
N ILE A 345 15.82 -2.21 0.26
CA ILE A 345 15.59 -3.63 0.49
C ILE A 345 16.93 -4.27 0.86
N VAL A 346 17.01 -4.83 2.07
CA VAL A 346 18.21 -5.52 2.58
C VAL A 346 18.21 -6.97 2.12
N GLY A 347 19.34 -7.43 1.60
CA GLY A 347 19.51 -8.78 1.11
C GLY A 347 19.28 -8.95 -0.39
N LEU A 348 19.32 -7.88 -1.16
CA LEU A 348 19.30 -7.94 -2.63
C LEU A 348 20.55 -8.66 -3.17
N PRO A 349 20.51 -9.19 -4.43
CA PRO A 349 21.68 -9.82 -5.04
C PRO A 349 22.91 -8.91 -4.97
N HIS A 350 24.08 -9.47 -4.67
CA HIS A 350 25.36 -8.74 -4.54
C HIS A 350 25.47 -7.75 -3.38
N GLU A 351 24.46 -7.64 -2.52
CA GLU A 351 24.55 -6.80 -1.33
C GLU A 351 25.39 -7.50 -0.25
N THR A 352 26.17 -6.72 0.47
CA THR A 352 26.93 -7.16 1.64
C THR A 352 26.61 -6.28 2.84
N ARG A 353 27.04 -6.68 4.02
CA ARG A 353 26.87 -5.85 5.24
C ARG A 353 27.55 -4.49 5.08
N GLU A 354 28.72 -4.46 4.43
CA GLU A 354 29.50 -3.25 4.20
C GLU A 354 28.76 -2.30 3.23
N THR A 355 28.27 -2.82 2.09
CA THR A 355 27.54 -1.97 1.11
C THR A 355 26.24 -1.42 1.65
N PHE A 356 25.57 -2.17 2.53
CA PHE A 356 24.42 -1.66 3.27
C PHE A 356 24.83 -0.58 4.27
N ALA A 357 25.88 -0.81 5.08
CA ALA A 357 26.39 0.16 6.05
C ALA A 357 26.77 1.49 5.37
N ASP A 358 27.51 1.43 4.24
CA ASP A 358 27.88 2.61 3.45
C ASP A 358 26.64 3.41 3.00
N SER A 359 25.58 2.69 2.59
CA SER A 359 24.31 3.31 2.19
C SER A 359 23.65 4.04 3.36
N MET A 360 23.66 3.40 4.53
CA MET A 360 23.04 3.96 5.74
C MET A 360 23.84 5.13 6.30
N ASP A 361 25.18 5.07 6.24
CA ASP A 361 26.04 6.18 6.65
C ASP A 361 25.83 7.42 5.78
N TRP A 362 25.62 7.22 4.47
CA TRP A 362 25.26 8.34 3.60
C TRP A 362 23.92 8.96 4.01
N CYS A 363 22.92 8.13 4.34
CA CYS A 363 21.61 8.59 4.80
C CYS A 363 21.72 9.41 6.10
N LYS A 364 22.44 8.89 7.10
CA LYS A 364 22.68 9.58 8.37
C LYS A 364 23.34 10.95 8.18
N LYS A 365 24.27 11.04 7.26
CA LYS A 365 25.04 12.27 7.00
C LYS A 365 24.25 13.29 6.17
N ASN A 366 23.54 12.87 5.15
CA ASN A 366 23.05 13.76 4.08
C ASN A 366 21.52 13.82 3.97
N TRP A 367 20.79 12.81 4.51
CA TRP A 367 19.34 12.67 4.31
C TRP A 367 18.53 13.03 5.58
N GLN A 368 19.10 13.83 6.47
CA GLN A 368 18.46 14.24 7.72
C GLN A 368 17.18 15.02 7.48
N GLY A 369 16.17 14.76 8.29
CA GLY A 369 14.83 15.36 8.15
C GLY A 369 13.96 14.76 7.04
N ASN A 370 14.43 13.71 6.39
CA ASN A 370 13.70 12.90 5.42
C ASN A 370 13.56 11.45 5.91
N GLY A 371 12.72 10.67 5.26
CA GLY A 371 12.43 9.30 5.66
C GLY A 371 13.21 8.23 4.86
N VAL A 372 13.48 7.12 5.51
CA VAL A 372 14.01 5.89 4.89
C VAL A 372 13.18 4.70 5.37
N ASN A 373 12.54 3.99 4.43
CA ASN A 373 11.86 2.74 4.72
C ASN A 373 12.79 1.58 4.37
N ILE A 374 13.12 0.77 5.35
CA ILE A 374 14.04 -0.36 5.19
C ILE A 374 13.28 -1.64 5.44
N GLN A 375 13.38 -2.58 4.53
CA GLN A 375 12.71 -3.87 4.62
C GLN A 375 13.66 -5.00 4.23
N PRO A 376 13.60 -6.16 4.91
CA PRO A 376 14.34 -7.34 4.46
C PRO A 376 13.70 -7.89 3.18
N LEU A 377 14.52 -8.46 2.31
CA LEU A 377 14.04 -9.11 1.10
C LEU A 377 13.15 -10.29 1.45
N PHE A 378 11.94 -10.28 0.92
CA PHE A 378 11.03 -11.39 0.99
C PHE A 378 10.92 -12.08 -0.38
N ILE A 379 11.21 -13.37 -0.43
CA ILE A 379 11.09 -14.20 -1.63
C ILE A 379 9.91 -15.14 -1.44
N TYR A 380 8.84 -14.95 -2.20
CA TYR A 380 7.72 -15.88 -2.20
C TYR A 380 8.14 -17.23 -2.77
N HIS A 381 7.66 -18.32 -2.16
CA HIS A 381 7.95 -19.63 -2.69
C HIS A 381 7.38 -19.76 -4.12
N PRO A 382 8.17 -20.28 -5.11
CA PRO A 382 7.77 -20.30 -6.52
C PRO A 382 6.46 -21.02 -6.82
N THR A 383 6.04 -21.94 -5.95
CA THR A 383 4.77 -22.67 -6.09
C THR A 383 3.57 -21.86 -5.63
N LYS A 384 3.78 -20.73 -4.95
CA LYS A 384 2.71 -19.88 -4.48
C LYS A 384 2.21 -18.96 -5.60
N MET A 385 0.93 -18.65 -5.53
CA MET A 385 0.28 -17.78 -6.51
C MET A 385 0.82 -16.36 -6.46
N GLU A 386 1.20 -15.91 -5.28
CA GLU A 386 1.77 -14.61 -4.99
C GLU A 386 3.18 -14.44 -5.55
N SER A 387 3.84 -15.54 -5.92
CA SER A 387 5.16 -15.53 -6.55
C SER A 387 5.10 -15.01 -7.98
N SER A 388 4.75 -13.73 -8.13
CA SER A 388 4.62 -13.08 -9.45
C SER A 388 5.90 -12.42 -9.91
N SER A 389 6.81 -12.07 -9.00
CA SER A 389 8.07 -11.43 -9.35
C SER A 389 9.04 -12.41 -10.05
N VAL A 390 9.84 -11.87 -10.95
CA VAL A 390 10.88 -12.68 -11.65
C VAL A 390 11.90 -13.22 -10.66
N LEU A 391 12.27 -12.40 -9.66
CA LEU A 391 13.21 -12.80 -8.62
C LEU A 391 12.68 -13.99 -7.81
N SER A 392 11.42 -13.92 -7.36
CA SER A 392 10.82 -15.02 -6.60
C SER A 392 10.69 -16.32 -7.40
N LYS A 393 10.39 -16.23 -8.70
CA LYS A 393 10.30 -17.42 -9.56
C LYS A 393 11.63 -18.09 -9.83
N ASP A 394 12.67 -17.28 -9.97
CA ASP A 394 14.00 -17.72 -10.41
C ASP A 394 15.10 -17.40 -9.39
N TYR A 395 14.79 -17.32 -8.08
CA TYR A 395 15.69 -16.84 -7.04
C TYR A 395 17.09 -17.47 -7.08
N LYS A 396 17.20 -18.75 -7.43
CA LYS A 396 18.48 -19.45 -7.58
C LYS A 396 19.41 -18.83 -8.64
N LYS A 397 18.84 -18.24 -9.71
CA LYS A 397 19.62 -17.51 -10.72
C LYS A 397 20.22 -16.20 -10.20
N TYR A 398 19.66 -15.68 -9.11
CA TYR A 398 20.14 -14.47 -8.46
C TYR A 398 21.13 -14.75 -7.31
N GLY A 399 21.56 -16.02 -7.17
CA GLY A 399 22.56 -16.42 -6.20
C GLY A 399 22.00 -16.81 -4.83
N TYR A 400 20.67 -16.98 -4.70
CA TYR A 400 20.07 -17.46 -3.47
C TYR A 400 20.02 -18.99 -3.44
N THR A 401 20.35 -19.54 -2.30
CA THR A 401 20.13 -20.94 -1.95
C THR A 401 19.07 -21.03 -0.86
N GLU A 402 18.31 -22.11 -0.87
CA GLU A 402 17.31 -22.37 0.14
C GLU A 402 17.99 -23.05 1.34
N THR A 403 17.66 -22.57 2.51
CA THR A 403 18.13 -23.11 3.79
C THR A 403 16.96 -23.29 4.74
N THR A 404 17.19 -23.80 5.93
CA THR A 404 16.16 -23.91 6.95
C THR A 404 16.37 -22.86 8.04
N ILE A 405 15.29 -22.47 8.72
CA ILE A 405 15.38 -21.56 9.85
C ILE A 405 16.23 -22.15 10.96
N ASP A 406 16.14 -23.46 11.18
CA ASP A 406 16.93 -24.12 12.22
C ASP A 406 18.42 -24.10 11.90
N GLU A 407 18.81 -24.16 10.62
CA GLU A 407 20.21 -24.03 10.19
C GLU A 407 20.71 -22.59 10.41
N ILE A 408 19.96 -21.59 9.93
CA ILE A 408 20.28 -20.19 10.17
C ILE A 408 20.37 -19.88 11.67
N TRP A 409 19.44 -20.43 12.46
CA TRP A 409 19.38 -20.18 13.89
C TRP A 409 20.54 -20.83 14.66
N LYS A 410 20.96 -22.03 14.28
CA LYS A 410 22.11 -22.70 14.90
C LYS A 410 23.38 -21.87 14.75
N ASP A 411 23.61 -21.33 13.56
CA ASP A 411 24.81 -20.57 13.27
C ASP A 411 24.85 -19.21 13.97
N ASN A 412 23.70 -18.57 14.18
CA ASN A 412 23.61 -17.22 14.73
C ASN A 412 23.34 -17.18 16.26
N HIS A 413 22.68 -18.18 16.82
CA HIS A 413 22.35 -18.18 18.26
C HIS A 413 23.55 -18.56 19.15
N VAL A 414 24.50 -19.30 18.60
CA VAL A 414 25.74 -19.66 19.30
C VAL A 414 26.78 -18.53 19.26
N ALA A 415 26.64 -17.59 18.34
CA ALA A 415 27.66 -16.61 18.04
C ALA A 415 27.56 -15.31 18.86
N ASN A 416 26.46 -15.02 19.54
CA ASN A 416 26.34 -13.76 20.30
C ASN A 416 25.55 -13.94 21.61
N PRO A 417 26.24 -14.40 22.71
CA PRO A 417 25.62 -14.46 24.03
C PRO A 417 25.27 -13.09 24.63
N ASP A 418 25.80 -12.01 24.06
CA ASP A 418 25.56 -10.63 24.48
C ASP A 418 24.53 -9.90 23.60
N ALA A 419 23.79 -10.66 22.77
CA ALA A 419 22.72 -10.06 21.94
C ALA A 419 21.67 -9.36 22.82
N ASP A 420 21.28 -8.15 22.40
CA ASP A 420 20.25 -7.37 23.08
C ASP A 420 18.97 -8.23 23.28
N PRO A 421 18.40 -8.28 24.50
CA PRO A 421 17.17 -9.01 24.79
C PRO A 421 16.02 -8.69 23.82
N TYR A 422 15.91 -7.45 23.36
CA TYR A 422 14.94 -7.04 22.34
C TYR A 422 15.16 -7.75 21.00
N MET A 423 16.39 -7.89 20.57
CA MET A 423 16.74 -8.57 19.33
C MET A 423 16.45 -10.07 19.42
N ILE A 424 16.62 -10.67 20.59
CA ILE A 424 16.25 -12.06 20.88
C ILE A 424 14.71 -12.22 20.82
N GLU A 425 13.97 -11.28 21.41
CA GLU A 425 12.51 -11.28 21.39
C GLU A 425 11.96 -11.10 19.97
N TYR A 426 12.52 -10.16 19.21
CA TYR A 426 12.19 -9.93 17.80
C TYR A 426 12.45 -11.18 16.95
N ALA A 427 13.59 -11.81 17.12
CA ALA A 427 13.94 -13.05 16.41
C ALA A 427 13.04 -14.23 16.81
N ASN A 428 12.64 -14.32 18.08
CA ASN A 428 11.69 -15.32 18.56
C ASN A 428 10.27 -15.09 18.03
N GLU A 429 9.83 -13.83 17.98
CA GLU A 429 8.56 -13.47 17.33
C GLU A 429 8.58 -13.84 15.84
N TRP A 430 9.69 -13.56 15.17
CA TRP A 430 9.84 -13.86 13.75
C TRP A 430 9.85 -15.38 13.49
N ARG A 431 10.51 -16.17 14.34
CA ARG A 431 10.50 -17.64 14.30
C ARG A 431 9.09 -18.22 14.44
N GLN A 432 8.19 -17.54 15.14
CA GLN A 432 6.81 -17.97 15.36
C GLN A 432 5.85 -17.45 14.28
N LYS A 433 6.26 -16.52 13.43
CA LYS A 433 5.37 -15.94 12.41
C LYS A 433 5.12 -16.90 11.25
N PRO A 434 3.87 -16.98 10.75
CA PRO A 434 3.49 -17.80 9.59
C PRO A 434 4.18 -17.41 8.28
N VAL A 435 4.91 -16.29 8.25
CA VAL A 435 5.67 -15.80 7.08
C VAL A 435 6.57 -16.90 6.49
N ILE A 436 7.06 -17.79 7.33
CA ILE A 436 7.90 -18.92 6.96
C ILE A 436 7.18 -19.92 6.04
N ASP A 437 5.87 -20.04 6.16
CA ASP A 437 5.09 -20.98 5.38
C ASP A 437 4.87 -20.53 3.91
N TYR A 438 5.12 -19.24 3.61
CA TYR A 438 4.86 -18.63 2.31
C TYR A 438 6.11 -18.18 1.57
N GLY A 439 7.22 -18.04 2.26
CA GLY A 439 8.49 -17.56 1.74
C GLY A 439 9.55 -18.63 1.65
N VAL A 440 10.57 -18.33 0.85
CA VAL A 440 11.82 -19.09 0.81
C VAL A 440 12.71 -18.54 1.92
N THR A 441 13.15 -19.40 2.83
CA THR A 441 14.26 -19.08 3.74
C THR A 441 15.54 -19.15 2.92
N TRP A 442 16.16 -18.00 2.72
CA TRP A 442 17.25 -17.87 1.77
C TRP A 442 18.59 -17.51 2.42
N GLU A 443 19.63 -17.89 1.75
CA GLU A 443 21.00 -17.43 2.02
C GLU A 443 21.71 -17.09 0.71
N THR A 444 22.72 -16.24 0.81
CA THR A 444 23.70 -15.89 -0.22
C THR A 444 25.11 -16.08 0.36
N PRO A 445 26.19 -15.99 -0.46
CA PRO A 445 27.56 -16.00 0.08
C PRO A 445 27.89 -14.86 1.07
N HIS A 446 27.05 -13.82 1.14
CA HIS A 446 27.34 -12.61 1.92
C HIS A 446 26.44 -12.43 3.13
N MET A 447 25.22 -12.94 3.10
CA MET A 447 24.26 -12.84 4.20
C MET A 447 23.12 -13.83 4.01
N ASN A 448 22.42 -14.12 5.09
CA ASN A 448 21.19 -14.89 5.06
C ASN A 448 19.97 -14.02 5.42
N MET A 449 18.79 -14.60 5.33
CA MET A 449 17.53 -13.92 5.62
C MET A 449 17.46 -13.39 7.07
N TYR A 450 18.04 -14.12 8.03
CA TYR A 450 18.12 -13.66 9.42
C TYR A 450 19.01 -12.41 9.56
N ASP A 451 20.19 -12.42 8.92
CA ASP A 451 21.07 -11.25 8.89
C ASP A 451 20.36 -10.01 8.38
N ALA A 452 19.61 -10.15 7.27
CA ALA A 452 18.84 -9.05 6.70
C ALA A 452 17.79 -8.50 7.68
N HIS A 453 17.06 -9.38 8.36
CA HIS A 453 16.09 -8.97 9.39
C HIS A 453 16.75 -8.27 10.59
N MET A 454 17.89 -8.77 11.03
CA MET A 454 18.62 -8.17 12.16
C MET A 454 19.20 -6.80 11.80
N MET A 455 19.71 -6.63 10.59
CA MET A 455 20.20 -5.34 10.11
C MET A 455 19.07 -4.30 10.02
N VAL A 456 17.87 -4.72 9.62
CA VAL A 456 16.67 -3.87 9.62
C VAL A 456 16.29 -3.50 11.06
N ALA A 457 16.26 -4.46 11.97
CA ALA A 457 15.89 -4.23 13.37
C ALA A 457 16.88 -3.28 14.06
N ASP A 458 18.19 -3.49 13.90
CA ASP A 458 19.23 -2.63 14.45
C ASP A 458 19.10 -1.18 13.95
N TRP A 459 18.84 -1.01 12.65
CA TRP A 459 18.57 0.31 12.09
C TRP A 459 17.35 0.96 12.75
N HIS A 460 16.27 0.23 12.93
CA HIS A 460 15.05 0.73 13.58
C HIS A 460 15.28 1.18 15.03
N GLU A 461 16.16 0.53 15.75
CA GLU A 461 16.51 0.88 17.13
C GLU A 461 17.42 2.11 17.20
N THR A 462 18.43 2.17 16.34
CA THR A 462 19.51 3.15 16.46
C THR A 462 19.23 4.48 15.79
N ASP A 463 18.40 4.50 14.74
CA ASP A 463 18.25 5.63 13.85
C ASP A 463 16.81 6.18 13.76
N LYS A 464 16.12 6.27 14.90
CA LYS A 464 14.76 6.83 15.06
C LYS A 464 14.56 8.19 14.39
N PHE A 465 15.61 8.95 14.15
CA PHE A 465 15.56 10.27 13.52
C PHE A 465 15.36 10.23 11.99
N LEU A 466 15.66 9.11 11.34
CA LEU A 466 15.39 8.90 9.92
C LEU A 466 14.04 8.21 9.66
N TYR A 467 13.36 7.85 10.76
CA TYR A 467 11.95 7.45 10.77
C TYR A 467 11.05 8.67 10.84
N GLY A 468 11.26 9.59 9.94
CA GLY A 468 10.22 10.52 9.66
C GLY A 468 9.04 9.74 9.08
N GLU A 469 7.83 9.91 9.64
CA GLU A 469 6.66 9.34 9.02
C GLU A 469 6.56 9.81 7.58
N SER A 470 6.34 8.86 6.68
CA SER A 470 6.18 9.20 5.29
C SER A 470 5.04 10.21 5.15
N PRO A 471 5.16 11.26 4.33
CA PRO A 471 4.06 12.17 4.01
C PRO A 471 2.80 11.45 3.55
N PHE A 472 2.91 10.19 3.12
CA PHE A 472 1.78 9.31 2.86
C PHE A 472 0.89 9.07 4.08
N HIS A 473 1.39 9.32 5.30
CA HIS A 473 0.62 9.23 6.53
C HIS A 473 -0.14 10.51 6.88
N PHE A 474 0.01 11.59 6.11
CA PHE A 474 -0.75 12.82 6.36
C PHE A 474 -2.26 12.60 6.33
N GLY A 475 -2.75 11.61 5.57
CA GLY A 475 -4.14 11.19 5.63
C GLY A 475 -4.56 10.75 7.02
N GLU A 476 -3.69 10.06 7.75
CA GLU A 476 -3.98 9.58 9.10
C GLU A 476 -4.02 10.73 10.13
N TRP A 477 -3.13 11.70 9.99
CA TRP A 477 -3.06 12.86 10.88
C TRP A 477 -4.20 13.85 10.64
N THR A 478 -4.50 14.13 9.37
CA THR A 478 -5.55 15.07 9.01
C THR A 478 -6.93 14.50 9.31
N ALA A 479 -7.12 13.19 9.26
CA ALA A 479 -8.36 12.52 9.67
C ALA A 479 -8.69 12.78 11.17
N VAL A 480 -7.67 12.90 12.01
CA VAL A 480 -7.85 13.21 13.45
C VAL A 480 -7.73 14.71 13.76
N GLY A 481 -7.87 15.56 12.75
CA GLY A 481 -8.00 17.01 12.90
C GLY A 481 -6.70 17.81 12.99
N TYR A 482 -5.57 17.23 12.60
CA TYR A 482 -4.35 18.01 12.39
C TYR A 482 -4.39 18.66 11.00
N LYS A 483 -3.79 19.84 10.89
CA LYS A 483 -3.61 20.51 9.60
C LYS A 483 -2.26 20.10 9.01
N TRP A 484 -2.22 19.79 7.72
CA TRP A 484 -0.97 19.40 7.08
C TRP A 484 0.11 20.51 7.12
N GLU A 485 -0.28 21.79 7.14
CA GLU A 485 0.64 22.91 7.29
C GLU A 485 1.36 22.91 8.66
N ASP A 486 0.67 22.49 9.71
CA ASP A 486 1.25 22.38 11.05
C ASP A 486 2.17 21.14 11.12
N LEU A 487 1.75 20.03 10.52
CA LEU A 487 2.57 18.81 10.41
C LEU A 487 3.85 19.08 9.64
N ASN A 488 3.76 19.83 8.55
CA ASN A 488 4.91 20.21 7.76
C ASN A 488 5.97 21.01 8.55
N LYS A 489 5.55 21.90 9.44
CA LYS A 489 6.46 22.66 10.33
C LYS A 489 7.09 21.75 11.38
N SER A 490 6.27 20.94 12.03
CA SER A 490 6.69 20.09 13.14
C SER A 490 7.55 18.90 12.71
N TYR A 491 7.34 18.40 11.50
CA TYR A 491 8.10 17.30 10.93
C TYR A 491 9.59 17.64 10.75
N ARG A 492 9.88 18.90 10.46
CA ARG A 492 11.26 19.37 10.34
C ARG A 492 11.99 19.49 11.68
N ASP A 493 11.25 19.85 12.73
CA ASP A 493 11.83 20.27 14.00
C ASP A 493 11.89 19.15 15.05
N LEU A 494 11.07 18.10 14.95
CA LEU A 494 10.79 17.18 16.04
C LEU A 494 11.05 15.69 15.74
N GLY A 495 11.59 15.32 14.58
CA GLY A 495 11.92 13.92 14.27
C GLY A 495 10.72 12.96 14.29
N GLY A 496 9.54 13.46 13.95
CA GLY A 496 8.28 12.72 13.89
C GLY A 496 7.33 13.05 15.03
N LEU A 497 6.12 13.48 14.68
CA LEU A 497 5.02 13.64 15.62
C LEU A 497 4.24 12.34 15.70
N VAL A 498 3.84 11.94 16.88
CA VAL A 498 2.85 10.88 17.07
C VAL A 498 1.52 11.55 17.43
N PRO A 499 0.39 11.25 16.74
CA PRO A 499 -0.90 11.83 17.11
C PRO A 499 -1.21 11.55 18.57
N LEU A 500 -1.85 12.48 19.24
CA LEU A 500 -2.31 12.25 20.61
C LEU A 500 -3.27 11.06 20.62
N LYS A 501 -3.00 10.07 21.45
CA LYS A 501 -3.82 8.85 21.59
C LYS A 501 -5.30 9.18 21.81
N SER A 502 -5.59 10.23 22.61
CA SER A 502 -6.94 10.71 22.85
C SER A 502 -7.66 11.17 21.58
N LYS A 503 -6.98 11.89 20.68
CA LYS A 503 -7.56 12.31 19.39
C LYS A 503 -7.89 11.13 18.49
N VAL A 504 -7.00 10.13 18.45
CA VAL A 504 -7.22 8.91 17.67
C VAL A 504 -8.42 8.13 18.22
N GLN A 505 -8.52 8.01 19.55
CA GLN A 505 -9.65 7.35 20.20
C GLN A 505 -10.97 8.11 19.96
N GLU A 506 -10.97 9.42 20.13
CA GLU A 506 -12.14 10.28 19.87
C GLU A 506 -12.62 10.16 18.42
N PHE A 507 -11.69 10.12 17.46
CA PHE A 507 -12.01 9.90 16.05
C PHE A 507 -12.79 8.59 15.85
N PHE A 508 -12.30 7.47 16.41
CA PHE A 508 -12.97 6.17 16.23
C PHE A 508 -14.32 6.11 16.92
N GLU A 509 -14.45 6.65 18.12
CA GLU A 509 -15.75 6.69 18.81
C GLU A 509 -16.77 7.53 18.02
N ASN A 510 -16.37 8.68 17.49
CA ASN A 510 -17.21 9.51 16.63
C ASN A 510 -17.59 8.81 15.32
N TYR A 511 -16.63 8.12 14.69
CA TYR A 511 -16.87 7.37 13.45
C TYR A 511 -17.86 6.21 13.70
N LYS A 512 -17.64 5.42 14.76
CA LYS A 512 -18.55 4.34 15.17
C LYS A 512 -19.96 4.86 15.44
N ALA A 513 -20.09 5.92 16.23
CA ALA A 513 -21.38 6.51 16.56
C ALA A 513 -22.15 6.90 15.28
N LYS A 514 -21.48 7.54 14.32
CA LYS A 514 -22.08 7.91 13.02
C LYS A 514 -22.47 6.72 12.15
N LYS A 515 -21.69 5.64 12.18
CA LYS A 515 -21.97 4.44 11.37
C LYS A 515 -23.05 3.54 11.97
N LEU A 516 -23.21 3.56 13.30
CA LEU A 516 -24.22 2.77 14.03
C LEU A 516 -25.56 3.50 14.19
N ALA A 517 -25.60 4.82 14.00
CA ALA A 517 -26.83 5.60 13.95
C ALA A 517 -27.60 5.38 12.64
#